data_15b3486fb70c7f0c18847f0d7657a2a9
#
_entry.id   15b3486fb70c7f0c18847f0d7657a2a9
#
_cell.length_a   1.000
_cell.length_b   1.000
_cell.length_c   1.000
_cell.angle_alpha   90.00
_cell.angle_beta   90.00
_cell.angle_gamma   90.00
#
_symmetry.space_group_name_H-M   'P 1'
#
loop_
_entity.id
_entity.type
_entity.pdbx_description
1 polymer ?
#
loop_
_entity_poly.entity_id
_entity_poly.type
_entity_poly.pdbx_seq_one_letter_code
_entity_poly.pdbx_strand_id
1 'polypeptide(L)'
;MPSGVPLIDIVRRAVRRWTSLPRKGFTIRTYNLCFLGFGNVNRTLAQLLRDRKQELCDSHGISFRITGVATRRLGWIADPNGLDLAHVGRTLLSDKSQEPNRDPLTVRNWLQAAQADILFEATSLNVNNGQPAADHIRAALNHGAHAITANKGPIVHAYRELRDLAAAKGKRFLFESTVMDGVPIFSFFHQMPTIHLQGFHGILNSTTNVILSEMENGLSFDAALKKAQQLGIAETDATHDIDGWDAAVKTAALITVLMDVPVKLEDIAREGIRELTTNAVRNGRRDGWPFKLVCRAQRVGNGVKASVAPEKVLSSSPMGRVSGTSSYIYFETDLFPGLAITEENPGLYATAYGMLADFVRAVS
;
A
#
# COMPACT_ATOMS: atom_id res chain seq x y z
N MET A 1 20.32 -47.15 -28.51
CA MET A 1 19.97 -45.74 -28.28
C MET A 1 18.71 -45.71 -27.43
N PRO A 2 18.72 -45.24 -26.18
CA PRO A 2 17.50 -45.17 -25.41
C PRO A 2 16.70 -43.94 -25.86
N SER A 3 15.42 -44.15 -26.14
CA SER A 3 14.41 -43.18 -26.57
C SER A 3 14.25 -42.08 -25.51
N GLY A 4 14.63 -40.83 -25.86
CA GLY A 4 14.47 -39.70 -25.00
C GLY A 4 12.99 -39.37 -24.76
N VAL A 5 12.59 -39.33 -23.52
CA VAL A 5 11.28 -38.81 -23.10
C VAL A 5 11.23 -37.32 -23.46
N PRO A 6 10.20 -36.83 -24.18
CA PRO A 6 10.10 -35.41 -24.54
C PRO A 6 10.11 -34.52 -23.31
N LEU A 7 10.85 -33.43 -23.37
CA LEU A 7 10.99 -32.43 -22.25
C LEU A 7 9.62 -31.96 -21.73
N ILE A 8 8.63 -31.86 -22.60
CA ILE A 8 7.23 -31.53 -22.27
C ILE A 8 6.58 -32.52 -21.30
N ASP A 9 6.89 -33.83 -21.43
CA ASP A 9 6.34 -34.84 -20.52
C ASP A 9 7.01 -34.86 -19.16
N ILE A 10 8.29 -34.48 -19.11
CA ILE A 10 9.02 -34.28 -17.85
C ILE A 10 8.43 -33.08 -17.10
N VAL A 11 8.20 -31.96 -17.78
CA VAL A 11 7.58 -30.76 -17.22
C VAL A 11 6.13 -31.06 -16.77
N ARG A 12 5.32 -31.73 -17.59
CA ARG A 12 3.95 -32.12 -17.21
C ARG A 12 3.91 -33.07 -16.02
N ARG A 13 4.86 -34.01 -15.88
CA ARG A 13 4.98 -34.88 -14.71
C ARG A 13 5.44 -34.12 -13.47
N ALA A 14 6.37 -33.16 -13.60
CA ALA A 14 6.80 -32.31 -12.52
C ALA A 14 5.65 -31.42 -12.03
N VAL A 15 4.91 -30.77 -12.93
CA VAL A 15 3.74 -29.95 -12.59
C VAL A 15 2.65 -30.78 -11.91
N ARG A 16 2.34 -31.99 -12.43
CA ARG A 16 1.37 -32.91 -11.78
C ARG A 16 1.85 -33.36 -10.39
N ARG A 17 3.15 -33.55 -10.18
CA ARG A 17 3.70 -33.95 -8.89
C ARG A 17 3.63 -32.80 -7.87
N TRP A 18 3.75 -31.54 -8.31
CA TRP A 18 3.54 -30.36 -7.47
C TRP A 18 2.07 -30.14 -7.09
N THR A 19 1.13 -30.48 -7.99
CA THR A 19 -0.31 -30.39 -7.72
C THR A 19 -0.86 -31.59 -6.94
N SER A 20 -0.06 -32.66 -6.73
CA SER A 20 -0.44 -33.87 -5.99
C SER A 20 0.19 -34.00 -4.61
N LEU A 21 0.81 -32.95 -4.08
CA LEU A 21 1.13 -32.89 -2.64
C LEU A 21 -0.19 -33.03 -1.86
N PRO A 22 -0.26 -33.92 -0.83
CA PRO A 22 -1.47 -34.03 -0.05
C PRO A 22 -1.81 -32.65 0.52
N ARG A 23 -2.98 -32.13 0.14
CA ARG A 23 -3.52 -30.91 0.75
C ARG A 23 -3.54 -31.17 2.24
N LYS A 24 -2.72 -30.46 3.04
CA LYS A 24 -2.86 -30.47 4.48
C LYS A 24 -4.34 -30.14 4.73
N GLY A 25 -5.05 -31.02 5.44
CA GLY A 25 -6.42 -30.76 5.84
C GLY A 25 -6.42 -29.53 6.76
N PHE A 26 -6.66 -28.35 6.19
CA PHE A 26 -6.80 -27.14 6.99
C PHE A 26 -8.12 -27.21 7.76
N THR A 27 -8.08 -26.95 9.05
CA THR A 27 -9.30 -26.63 9.79
C THR A 27 -9.79 -25.28 9.26
N ILE A 28 -10.94 -25.27 8.59
CA ILE A 28 -11.53 -24.05 8.06
C ILE A 28 -11.96 -23.17 9.23
N ARG A 29 -11.42 -21.95 9.28
CA ARG A 29 -11.79 -20.94 10.26
C ARG A 29 -12.48 -19.77 9.56
N THR A 30 -13.61 -19.31 10.12
CA THR A 30 -14.36 -18.17 9.61
C THR A 30 -13.97 -16.91 10.36
N TYR A 31 -13.65 -15.83 9.63
CA TYR A 31 -13.27 -14.53 10.16
C TYR A 31 -14.31 -13.46 9.83
N ASN A 32 -14.60 -12.62 10.79
CA ASN A 32 -15.49 -11.48 10.65
C ASN A 32 -14.69 -10.24 10.23
N LEU A 33 -14.98 -9.74 9.04
CA LEU A 33 -14.23 -8.65 8.40
C LEU A 33 -14.99 -7.33 8.54
N CYS A 34 -14.29 -6.30 8.98
CA CYS A 34 -14.81 -4.94 9.10
C CYS A 34 -14.03 -3.98 8.20
N PHE A 35 -14.74 -3.16 7.43
CA PHE A 35 -14.18 -2.16 6.52
C PHE A 35 -14.44 -0.75 7.04
N LEU A 36 -13.39 -0.04 7.39
CA LEU A 36 -13.43 1.36 7.79
C LEU A 36 -12.86 2.24 6.68
N GLY A 37 -13.73 3.13 6.12
CA GLY A 37 -13.51 3.72 4.82
C GLY A 37 -13.85 2.72 3.70
N PHE A 38 -14.97 2.94 2.99
CA PHE A 38 -15.40 2.05 1.91
C PHE A 38 -15.32 2.75 0.56
N GLY A 39 -14.13 3.33 0.30
CA GLY A 39 -13.72 3.94 -0.97
C GLY A 39 -13.24 2.90 -1.99
N ASN A 40 -12.48 3.37 -2.99
CA ASN A 40 -12.01 2.53 -4.09
C ASN A 40 -11.21 1.30 -3.61
N VAL A 41 -10.25 1.48 -2.70
CA VAL A 41 -9.40 0.38 -2.20
C VAL A 41 -10.22 -0.71 -1.52
N ASN A 42 -11.03 -0.37 -0.51
CA ASN A 42 -11.80 -1.38 0.21
C ASN A 42 -12.93 -2.00 -0.62
N ARG A 43 -13.50 -1.29 -1.61
CA ARG A 43 -14.44 -1.88 -2.58
C ARG A 43 -13.75 -2.90 -3.45
N THR A 44 -12.57 -2.58 -3.97
CA THR A 44 -11.77 -3.49 -4.79
C THR A 44 -11.32 -4.70 -3.96
N LEU A 45 -10.93 -4.48 -2.69
CA LEU A 45 -10.61 -5.58 -1.77
C LEU A 45 -11.82 -6.50 -1.53
N ALA A 46 -13.00 -5.95 -1.29
CA ALA A 46 -14.21 -6.74 -1.11
C ALA A 46 -14.58 -7.56 -2.36
N GLN A 47 -14.35 -7.01 -3.56
CA GLN A 47 -14.48 -7.74 -4.81
C GLN A 47 -13.43 -8.86 -4.92
N LEU A 48 -12.16 -8.56 -4.66
CA LEU A 48 -11.05 -9.51 -4.73
C LEU A 48 -11.24 -10.66 -3.73
N LEU A 49 -11.67 -10.38 -2.51
CA LEU A 49 -12.02 -11.39 -1.50
C LEU A 49 -13.11 -12.34 -2.01
N ARG A 50 -14.15 -11.80 -2.65
CA ARG A 50 -15.24 -12.60 -3.23
C ARG A 50 -14.74 -13.48 -4.36
N ASP A 51 -13.93 -12.93 -5.26
CA ASP A 51 -13.39 -13.64 -6.42
C ASP A 51 -12.42 -14.76 -6.00
N ARG A 52 -11.69 -14.58 -4.90
CA ARG A 52 -10.71 -15.52 -4.34
C ARG A 52 -11.25 -16.38 -3.18
N LYS A 53 -12.56 -16.31 -2.91
CA LYS A 53 -13.17 -17.02 -1.75
C LYS A 53 -12.86 -18.50 -1.71
N GLN A 54 -12.98 -19.18 -2.84
CA GLN A 54 -12.72 -20.62 -2.93
C GLN A 54 -11.24 -20.93 -2.72
N GLU A 55 -10.34 -20.13 -3.31
CA GLU A 55 -8.90 -20.30 -3.17
C GLU A 55 -8.45 -20.07 -1.71
N LEU A 56 -8.99 -19.05 -1.04
CA LEU A 56 -8.72 -18.79 0.37
C LEU A 56 -9.15 -19.96 1.26
N CYS A 57 -10.31 -20.56 0.96
CA CYS A 57 -10.80 -21.73 1.68
C CYS A 57 -9.92 -22.94 1.44
N ASP A 58 -9.66 -23.29 0.18
CA ASP A 58 -8.99 -24.54 -0.20
C ASP A 58 -7.49 -24.53 0.10
N SER A 59 -6.84 -23.39 -0.07
CA SER A 59 -5.39 -23.27 0.04
C SER A 59 -4.90 -22.75 1.40
N HIS A 60 -5.75 -22.02 2.13
CA HIS A 60 -5.38 -21.38 3.39
C HIS A 60 -6.29 -21.74 4.56
N GLY A 61 -7.39 -22.46 4.35
CA GLY A 61 -8.37 -22.78 5.40
C GLY A 61 -9.14 -21.54 5.89
N ILE A 62 -9.21 -20.49 5.07
CA ILE A 62 -9.81 -19.21 5.43
C ILE A 62 -11.21 -19.12 4.84
N SER A 63 -12.21 -19.01 5.69
CA SER A 63 -13.56 -18.55 5.37
C SER A 63 -13.79 -17.16 5.98
N PHE A 64 -14.71 -16.37 5.46
CA PHE A 64 -14.97 -15.04 5.99
C PHE A 64 -16.41 -14.58 5.78
N ARG A 65 -16.83 -13.63 6.59
CA ARG A 65 -18.03 -12.82 6.47
C ARG A 65 -17.66 -11.35 6.58
N ILE A 66 -18.31 -10.49 5.83
CA ILE A 66 -18.20 -9.05 6.02
C ILE A 66 -19.27 -8.66 7.00
N THR A 67 -18.88 -8.26 8.20
CA THR A 67 -19.80 -8.01 9.32
C THR A 67 -19.87 -6.54 9.70
N GLY A 68 -18.98 -5.71 9.20
CA GLY A 68 -18.98 -4.28 9.46
C GLY A 68 -18.53 -3.45 8.27
N VAL A 69 -19.24 -2.34 7.99
CA VAL A 69 -18.83 -1.30 7.04
C VAL A 69 -19.10 0.06 7.66
N ALA A 70 -18.06 0.92 7.70
CA ALA A 70 -18.19 2.27 8.21
C ALA A 70 -17.64 3.30 7.24
N THR A 71 -18.39 4.36 7.00
CA THR A 71 -17.98 5.50 6.19
C THR A 71 -18.57 6.80 6.74
N ARG A 72 -18.00 7.94 6.34
CA ARG A 72 -18.58 9.24 6.71
C ARG A 72 -20.01 9.45 6.22
N ARG A 73 -20.44 8.77 5.15
CA ARG A 73 -21.79 8.92 4.57
C ARG A 73 -22.79 7.92 5.12
N LEU A 74 -22.35 6.68 5.39
CA LEU A 74 -23.21 5.61 5.87
C LEU A 74 -23.30 5.52 7.40
N GLY A 75 -22.41 6.21 8.13
CA GLY A 75 -22.21 5.93 9.54
C GLY A 75 -21.63 4.53 9.76
N TRP A 76 -22.03 3.89 10.83
CA TRP A 76 -21.51 2.63 11.35
C TRP A 76 -22.54 1.51 11.15
N ILE A 77 -22.33 0.63 10.17
CA ILE A 77 -23.21 -0.51 9.89
C ILE A 77 -22.54 -1.78 10.43
N ALA A 78 -23.25 -2.59 11.19
CA ALA A 78 -22.76 -3.88 11.70
C ALA A 78 -23.88 -4.92 11.70
N ASP A 79 -23.56 -6.14 11.25
CA ASP A 79 -24.37 -7.36 11.41
C ASP A 79 -23.41 -8.55 11.56
N PRO A 80 -23.37 -9.20 12.76
CA PRO A 80 -22.48 -10.33 12.99
C PRO A 80 -22.82 -11.57 12.14
N ASN A 81 -24.02 -11.63 11.54
CA ASN A 81 -24.42 -12.71 10.64
C ASN A 81 -23.90 -12.51 9.20
N GLY A 82 -23.46 -11.29 8.87
CA GLY A 82 -22.91 -10.92 7.57
C GLY A 82 -23.77 -9.91 6.81
N LEU A 83 -23.12 -8.95 6.20
CA LEU A 83 -23.73 -7.88 5.41
C LEU A 83 -23.83 -8.26 3.93
N ASP A 84 -24.97 -7.97 3.31
CA ASP A 84 -25.08 -7.94 1.84
C ASP A 84 -24.50 -6.64 1.30
N LEU A 85 -23.31 -6.72 0.73
CA LEU A 85 -22.63 -5.55 0.15
C LEU A 85 -23.37 -4.94 -1.05
N ALA A 86 -24.23 -5.68 -1.75
CA ALA A 86 -25.05 -5.12 -2.81
C ALA A 86 -26.12 -4.19 -2.23
N HIS A 87 -26.65 -4.51 -1.06
CA HIS A 87 -27.56 -3.64 -0.31
C HIS A 87 -26.83 -2.42 0.24
N VAL A 88 -25.67 -2.61 0.88
CA VAL A 88 -24.81 -1.52 1.39
C VAL A 88 -24.43 -0.54 0.25
N GLY A 89 -24.11 -1.06 -0.93
CA GLY A 89 -23.80 -0.24 -2.10
C GLY A 89 -24.98 0.62 -2.58
N ARG A 90 -26.20 0.10 -2.55
CA ARG A 90 -27.41 0.87 -2.91
C ARG A 90 -27.70 1.98 -1.90
N THR A 91 -27.54 1.70 -0.63
CA THR A 91 -27.70 2.69 0.46
C THR A 91 -26.67 3.84 0.32
N LEU A 92 -25.42 3.52 -0.07
CA LEU A 92 -24.40 4.53 -0.36
C LEU A 92 -24.79 5.53 -1.46
N LEU A 93 -25.65 5.11 -2.39
CA LEU A 93 -26.08 5.94 -3.53
C LEU A 93 -27.34 6.76 -3.20
N SER A 94 -28.15 6.35 -2.23
CA SER A 94 -29.49 6.90 -1.98
C SER A 94 -29.58 7.88 -0.81
N ASP A 95 -28.65 7.86 0.16
CA ASP A 95 -28.82 8.63 1.40
C ASP A 95 -27.74 9.74 1.53
N LYS A 96 -28.22 10.99 1.58
CA LYS A 96 -27.40 12.22 1.68
C LYS A 96 -27.30 12.78 3.10
N SER A 97 -27.88 12.13 4.11
CA SER A 97 -28.18 12.81 5.38
C SER A 97 -27.74 12.10 6.64
N GLN A 98 -26.45 11.89 6.86
CA GLN A 98 -26.00 11.70 8.26
C GLN A 98 -24.62 12.34 8.46
N GLU A 99 -24.51 13.24 9.45
CA GLU A 99 -23.24 13.73 9.93
C GLU A 99 -22.41 12.57 10.51
N PRO A 100 -21.11 12.51 10.21
CA PRO A 100 -20.28 11.40 10.66
C PRO A 100 -20.05 11.49 12.17
N ASN A 101 -20.45 10.47 12.90
CA ASN A 101 -20.02 10.31 14.28
C ASN A 101 -18.54 9.85 14.30
N ARG A 102 -17.65 10.73 14.77
CA ARG A 102 -16.19 10.53 14.79
C ARG A 102 -15.66 10.07 16.15
N ASP A 103 -16.53 9.75 17.09
CA ASP A 103 -16.15 9.38 18.44
C ASP A 103 -15.38 8.04 18.45
N PRO A 104 -14.17 7.96 19.04
CA PRO A 104 -13.44 6.70 19.23
C PRO A 104 -14.25 5.62 19.97
N LEU A 105 -15.16 6.00 20.85
CA LEU A 105 -16.09 5.08 21.50
C LEU A 105 -17.04 4.41 20.50
N THR A 106 -17.40 5.11 19.43
CA THR A 106 -18.24 4.55 18.35
C THR A 106 -17.51 3.48 17.56
N VAL A 107 -16.23 3.66 17.26
CA VAL A 107 -15.40 2.61 16.61
C VAL A 107 -15.39 1.34 17.45
N ARG A 108 -15.14 1.45 18.74
CA ARG A 108 -15.11 0.31 19.65
C ARG A 108 -16.45 -0.42 19.70
N ASN A 109 -17.55 0.31 19.86
CA ASN A 109 -18.88 -0.26 19.93
C ASN A 109 -19.27 -0.93 18.62
N TRP A 110 -18.90 -0.33 17.48
CA TRP A 110 -19.13 -0.89 16.17
C TRP A 110 -18.35 -2.21 15.96
N LEU A 111 -17.05 -2.24 16.30
CA LEU A 111 -16.25 -3.47 16.22
C LEU A 111 -16.82 -4.58 17.10
N GLN A 112 -17.35 -4.25 18.28
CA GLN A 112 -18.01 -5.18 19.17
C GLN A 112 -19.32 -5.72 18.57
N ALA A 113 -20.17 -4.84 18.02
CA ALA A 113 -21.43 -5.23 17.37
C ALA A 113 -21.18 -6.11 16.13
N ALA A 114 -20.13 -5.82 15.37
CA ALA A 114 -19.69 -6.61 14.22
C ALA A 114 -18.95 -7.90 14.60
N GLN A 115 -18.59 -8.10 15.87
CA GLN A 115 -17.73 -9.19 16.34
C GLN A 115 -16.44 -9.31 15.51
N ALA A 116 -15.76 -8.18 15.29
CA ALA A 116 -14.66 -8.04 14.34
C ALA A 116 -13.45 -8.90 14.71
N ASP A 117 -12.98 -9.72 13.77
CA ASP A 117 -11.69 -10.41 13.84
C ASP A 117 -10.60 -9.60 13.11
N ILE A 118 -10.98 -8.91 12.03
CA ILE A 118 -10.09 -8.13 11.16
C ILE A 118 -10.70 -6.75 10.90
N LEU A 119 -9.91 -5.70 11.10
CA LEU A 119 -10.20 -4.37 10.60
C LEU A 119 -9.37 -4.07 9.34
N PHE A 120 -10.04 -3.74 8.24
CA PHE A 120 -9.43 -3.10 7.07
C PHE A 120 -9.66 -1.60 7.13
N GLU A 121 -8.61 -0.84 7.39
CA GLU A 121 -8.63 0.61 7.50
C GLU A 121 -8.11 1.24 6.20
N ALA A 122 -8.94 2.01 5.50
CA ALA A 122 -8.58 2.74 4.28
C ALA A 122 -9.33 4.09 4.24
N THR A 123 -9.23 4.85 5.33
CA THR A 123 -9.73 6.23 5.39
C THR A 123 -8.75 7.21 4.76
N SER A 124 -9.15 8.46 4.59
CA SER A 124 -8.30 9.49 4.00
C SER A 124 -7.07 9.77 4.88
N LEU A 125 -5.92 9.94 4.23
CA LEU A 125 -4.67 10.30 4.90
C LEU A 125 -4.76 11.69 5.54
N ASN A 126 -4.36 11.78 6.79
CA ASN A 126 -4.02 13.03 7.44
C ASN A 126 -2.50 13.07 7.64
N VAL A 127 -1.83 13.88 6.84
CA VAL A 127 -0.37 13.98 6.84
C VAL A 127 0.20 14.60 8.11
N ASN A 128 -0.59 15.39 8.84
CA ASN A 128 -0.10 16.17 9.98
C ASN A 128 0.04 15.35 11.27
N ASN A 129 -0.86 14.38 11.49
CA ASN A 129 -0.92 13.64 12.76
C ASN A 129 -1.39 12.19 12.65
N GLY A 130 -1.71 11.71 11.43
CA GLY A 130 -2.18 10.35 11.21
C GLY A 130 -3.56 10.02 11.79
N GLN A 131 -4.30 11.03 12.26
CA GLN A 131 -5.62 10.85 12.85
C GLN A 131 -6.75 11.06 11.82
N PRO A 132 -7.89 10.40 11.99
CA PRO A 132 -8.25 9.47 13.08
C PRO A 132 -7.79 8.01 12.86
N ALA A 133 -7.06 7.72 11.79
CA ALA A 133 -6.71 6.35 11.41
C ALA A 133 -5.89 5.60 12.48
N ALA A 134 -4.95 6.29 13.15
CA ALA A 134 -4.19 5.69 14.25
C ALA A 134 -5.11 5.27 15.43
N ASP A 135 -6.11 6.07 15.77
CA ASP A 135 -7.09 5.73 16.82
C ASP A 135 -8.00 4.58 16.40
N HIS A 136 -8.37 4.49 15.12
CA HIS A 136 -9.12 3.36 14.58
C HIS A 136 -8.36 2.04 14.74
N ILE A 137 -7.08 2.04 14.39
CA ILE A 137 -6.20 0.87 14.53
C ILE A 137 -6.03 0.50 16.00
N ARG A 138 -5.78 1.49 16.86
CA ARG A 138 -5.67 1.31 18.32
C ARG A 138 -6.95 0.68 18.89
N ALA A 139 -8.12 1.15 18.46
CA ALA A 139 -9.41 0.61 18.89
C ALA A 139 -9.57 -0.86 18.45
N ALA A 140 -9.18 -1.21 17.21
CA ALA A 140 -9.23 -2.57 16.70
C ALA A 140 -8.31 -3.51 17.47
N LEU A 141 -7.07 -3.13 17.71
CA LEU A 141 -6.11 -3.92 18.48
C LEU A 141 -6.59 -4.13 19.93
N ASN A 142 -7.15 -3.10 20.58
CA ASN A 142 -7.72 -3.19 21.92
C ASN A 142 -9.00 -4.03 21.96
N HIS A 143 -9.79 -4.07 20.89
CA HIS A 143 -10.92 -4.98 20.74
C HIS A 143 -10.48 -6.46 20.63
N GLY A 144 -9.26 -6.71 20.17
CA GLY A 144 -8.73 -8.04 19.89
C GLY A 144 -8.85 -8.45 18.43
N ALA A 145 -9.04 -7.49 17.52
CA ALA A 145 -8.97 -7.69 16.07
C ALA A 145 -7.55 -7.44 15.54
N HIS A 146 -7.18 -8.10 14.44
CA HIS A 146 -6.02 -7.70 13.65
C HIS A 146 -6.34 -6.41 12.88
N ALA A 147 -5.35 -5.55 12.69
CA ALA A 147 -5.52 -4.29 11.97
C ALA A 147 -4.65 -4.28 10.71
N ILE A 148 -5.30 -4.01 9.57
CA ILE A 148 -4.67 -3.93 8.26
C ILE A 148 -5.01 -2.57 7.67
N THR A 149 -4.01 -1.81 7.23
CA THR A 149 -4.24 -0.46 6.71
C THR A 149 -3.55 -0.19 5.39
N ALA A 150 -4.21 0.58 4.53
CA ALA A 150 -3.60 1.22 3.36
C ALA A 150 -3.23 2.69 3.63
N ASN A 151 -3.45 3.18 4.85
CA ASN A 151 -3.20 4.56 5.26
C ASN A 151 -1.80 4.72 5.87
N LYS A 152 -1.00 5.59 5.29
CA LYS A 152 0.37 5.86 5.71
C LYS A 152 0.47 6.61 7.05
N GLY A 153 -0.56 7.38 7.42
CA GLY A 153 -0.56 8.21 8.62
C GLY A 153 -0.23 7.46 9.92
N PRO A 154 -0.89 6.34 10.23
CA PRO A 154 -0.60 5.53 11.41
C PRO A 154 0.85 5.04 11.48
N ILE A 155 1.49 4.80 10.32
CA ILE A 155 2.87 4.32 10.27
C ILE A 155 3.84 5.46 10.56
N VAL A 156 3.62 6.64 9.98
CA VAL A 156 4.51 7.79 10.18
C VAL A 156 4.41 8.33 11.61
N HIS A 157 3.20 8.36 12.19
CA HIS A 157 2.96 9.07 13.45
C HIS A 157 2.83 8.17 14.68
N ALA A 158 2.50 6.87 14.52
CA ALA A 158 2.18 5.99 15.64
C ALA A 158 2.73 4.56 15.50
N TYR A 159 3.64 4.29 14.57
CA TYR A 159 4.07 2.93 14.24
C TYR A 159 4.53 2.12 15.45
N ARG A 160 5.48 2.64 16.23
CA ARG A 160 6.06 1.91 17.38
C ARG A 160 5.00 1.59 18.43
N GLU A 161 4.17 2.56 18.78
CA GLU A 161 3.06 2.37 19.73
C GLU A 161 2.10 1.28 19.24
N LEU A 162 1.66 1.36 17.99
CA LEU A 162 0.70 0.42 17.41
C LEU A 162 1.29 -0.99 17.23
N ARG A 163 2.56 -1.08 16.83
CA ARG A 163 3.31 -2.35 16.75
C ARG A 163 3.39 -3.02 18.13
N ASP A 164 3.78 -2.27 19.15
CA ASP A 164 3.97 -2.79 20.50
C ASP A 164 2.62 -3.17 21.13
N LEU A 165 1.57 -2.39 20.87
CA LEU A 165 0.19 -2.72 21.26
C LEU A 165 -0.29 -4.01 20.56
N ALA A 166 -0.04 -4.16 19.27
CA ALA A 166 -0.39 -5.36 18.52
C ALA A 166 0.30 -6.60 19.11
N ALA A 167 1.59 -6.51 19.39
CA ALA A 167 2.37 -7.56 20.03
C ALA A 167 1.82 -7.92 21.43
N ALA A 168 1.53 -6.93 22.27
CA ALA A 168 0.95 -7.11 23.60
C ALA A 168 -0.43 -7.78 23.59
N LYS A 169 -1.20 -7.59 22.52
CA LYS A 169 -2.53 -8.20 22.31
C LYS A 169 -2.48 -9.53 21.56
N GLY A 170 -1.31 -10.03 21.15
CA GLY A 170 -1.17 -11.20 20.29
C GLY A 170 -1.86 -11.03 18.94
N LYS A 171 -1.88 -9.79 18.41
CA LYS A 171 -2.50 -9.42 17.13
C LYS A 171 -1.45 -8.92 16.15
N ARG A 172 -1.85 -8.71 14.91
CA ARG A 172 -1.00 -8.15 13.85
C ARG A 172 -1.48 -6.75 13.49
N PHE A 173 -0.53 -5.84 13.30
CA PHE A 173 -0.70 -4.56 12.62
C PHE A 173 0.08 -4.62 11.32
N LEU A 174 -0.60 -4.64 10.17
CA LEU A 174 -0.03 -4.85 8.85
C LEU A 174 -0.44 -3.72 7.90
N PHE A 175 0.43 -3.41 6.93
CA PHE A 175 0.29 -2.19 6.15
C PHE A 175 1.03 -2.24 4.81
N GLU A 176 1.13 -3.41 4.18
CA GLU A 176 1.87 -3.59 2.92
C GLU A 176 1.42 -2.62 1.83
N SER A 177 0.11 -2.34 1.76
CA SER A 177 -0.48 -1.46 0.74
C SER A 177 -0.17 0.03 0.89
N THR A 178 0.69 0.42 1.83
CA THR A 178 0.98 1.85 2.08
C THR A 178 2.09 2.42 1.22
N VAL A 179 2.98 1.57 0.70
CA VAL A 179 4.09 1.97 -0.18
C VAL A 179 4.18 0.99 -1.35
N MET A 180 4.21 1.51 -2.57
CA MET A 180 4.22 0.72 -3.81
C MET A 180 3.08 -0.31 -3.86
N ASP A 181 1.86 0.18 -3.68
CA ASP A 181 0.61 -0.59 -3.81
C ASP A 181 0.61 -1.90 -3.00
N GLY A 182 0.70 -3.06 -3.64
CA GLY A 182 0.71 -4.36 -2.98
C GLY A 182 2.05 -5.09 -3.05
N VAL A 183 3.12 -4.38 -3.44
CA VAL A 183 4.47 -4.95 -3.48
C VAL A 183 4.91 -5.32 -2.05
N PRO A 184 5.41 -6.54 -1.82
CA PRO A 184 5.69 -7.04 -0.47
C PRO A 184 7.01 -6.49 0.10
N ILE A 185 7.14 -5.16 0.23
CA ILE A 185 8.36 -4.51 0.72
C ILE A 185 8.59 -4.81 2.20
N PHE A 186 7.60 -4.56 3.05
CA PHE A 186 7.76 -4.76 4.50
C PHE A 186 7.89 -6.23 4.86
N SER A 187 7.08 -7.09 4.24
CA SER A 187 7.17 -8.54 4.43
C SER A 187 8.46 -9.12 3.86
N PHE A 188 8.99 -8.60 2.76
CA PHE A 188 10.27 -8.99 2.20
C PHE A 188 11.40 -8.77 3.21
N PHE A 189 11.52 -7.57 3.77
CA PHE A 189 12.52 -7.29 4.80
C PHE A 189 12.29 -8.08 6.08
N HIS A 190 11.04 -8.37 6.45
CA HIS A 190 10.74 -9.24 7.58
C HIS A 190 11.26 -10.67 7.39
N GLN A 191 11.38 -11.16 6.16
CA GLN A 191 11.97 -12.48 5.84
C GLN A 191 13.50 -12.46 5.73
N MET A 192 14.14 -11.31 5.96
CA MET A 192 15.59 -11.12 5.88
C MET A 192 16.16 -10.77 7.27
N PRO A 193 16.20 -11.73 8.21
CA PRO A 193 16.69 -11.47 9.56
C PRO A 193 18.16 -11.04 9.54
N THR A 194 18.54 -10.13 10.44
CA THR A 194 19.90 -9.63 10.63
C THR A 194 20.47 -8.78 9.48
N ILE A 195 19.64 -8.42 8.49
CA ILE A 195 20.07 -7.49 7.45
C ILE A 195 19.84 -6.04 7.93
N HIS A 196 20.78 -5.15 7.63
CA HIS A 196 20.71 -3.75 8.01
C HIS A 196 20.62 -2.86 6.77
N LEU A 197 19.47 -2.17 6.62
CA LEU A 197 19.28 -1.20 5.56
C LEU A 197 20.14 0.04 5.82
N GLN A 198 21.05 0.33 4.88
CA GLN A 198 21.95 1.50 4.91
C GLN A 198 21.33 2.71 4.22
N GLY A 199 20.58 2.46 3.15
CA GLY A 199 19.92 3.51 2.40
C GLY A 199 18.95 2.96 1.38
N PHE A 200 18.17 3.86 0.79
CA PHE A 200 17.34 3.56 -0.37
C PHE A 200 17.14 4.80 -1.24
N HIS A 201 16.83 4.57 -2.50
CA HIS A 201 16.35 5.61 -3.39
C HIS A 201 15.36 5.04 -4.40
N GLY A 202 14.42 5.88 -4.87
CA GLY A 202 13.42 5.39 -5.80
C GLY A 202 12.40 6.43 -6.25
N ILE A 203 11.50 5.99 -7.13
CA ILE A 203 10.35 6.74 -7.64
C ILE A 203 9.11 6.10 -7.00
N LEU A 204 8.47 6.81 -6.06
CA LEU A 204 7.38 6.28 -5.24
C LEU A 204 6.04 7.02 -5.45
N ASN A 205 5.99 7.97 -6.40
CA ASN A 205 4.76 8.72 -6.69
C ASN A 205 4.43 8.63 -8.19
N SER A 206 3.35 7.93 -8.50
CA SER A 206 2.89 7.69 -9.88
C SER A 206 2.41 8.96 -10.57
N THR A 207 1.70 9.85 -9.85
CA THR A 207 1.15 11.08 -10.40
C THR A 207 2.23 11.98 -10.98
N THR A 208 3.29 12.24 -10.21
CA THR A 208 4.41 13.08 -10.67
C THR A 208 5.20 12.43 -11.81
N ASN A 209 5.35 11.09 -11.77
CA ASN A 209 6.03 10.38 -12.84
C ASN A 209 5.25 10.45 -14.17
N VAL A 210 3.90 10.37 -14.13
CA VAL A 210 3.04 10.56 -15.32
C VAL A 210 3.14 12.00 -15.82
N ILE A 211 3.04 13.01 -14.94
CA ILE A 211 3.13 14.43 -15.32
C ILE A 211 4.48 14.69 -16.01
N LEU A 212 5.59 14.26 -15.42
CA LEU A 212 6.91 14.44 -16.02
C LEU A 212 7.06 13.74 -17.37
N SER A 213 6.51 12.51 -17.51
CA SER A 213 6.52 11.78 -18.77
C SER A 213 5.74 12.51 -19.87
N GLU A 214 4.61 13.13 -19.55
CA GLU A 214 3.84 13.91 -20.50
C GLU A 214 4.52 15.25 -20.86
N MET A 215 5.24 15.86 -19.91
CA MET A 215 6.05 17.03 -20.18
C MET A 215 7.26 16.69 -21.08
N GLU A 216 7.87 15.51 -20.92
CA GLU A 216 8.91 14.99 -21.84
C GLU A 216 8.36 14.89 -23.27
N ASN A 217 7.07 14.53 -23.44
CA ASN A 217 6.39 14.46 -24.72
C ASN A 217 5.93 15.84 -25.27
N GLY A 218 6.21 16.92 -24.52
CA GLY A 218 6.00 18.30 -24.96
C GLY A 218 4.76 18.99 -24.44
N LEU A 219 3.98 18.36 -23.57
CA LEU A 219 2.87 19.04 -22.90
C LEU A 219 3.38 20.09 -21.89
N SER A 220 2.65 21.19 -21.73
CA SER A 220 2.86 22.08 -20.59
C SER A 220 2.54 21.35 -19.28
N PHE A 221 3.05 21.85 -18.16
CA PHE A 221 2.74 21.29 -16.84
C PHE A 221 1.22 21.17 -16.60
N ASP A 222 0.46 22.23 -16.86
CA ASP A 222 -1.00 22.24 -16.67
C ASP A 222 -1.74 21.25 -17.58
N ALA A 223 -1.27 21.11 -18.84
CA ALA A 223 -1.84 20.14 -19.77
C ALA A 223 -1.51 18.69 -19.36
N ALA A 224 -0.31 18.44 -18.86
CA ALA A 224 0.11 17.14 -18.35
C ALA A 224 -0.67 16.75 -17.08
N LEU A 225 -0.86 17.70 -16.15
CA LEU A 225 -1.69 17.51 -14.95
C LEU A 225 -3.14 17.19 -15.33
N LYS A 226 -3.72 18.00 -16.22
CA LYS A 226 -5.11 17.77 -16.71
C LYS A 226 -5.27 16.39 -17.35
N LYS A 227 -4.27 15.95 -18.12
CA LYS A 227 -4.26 14.60 -18.70
C LYS A 227 -4.20 13.51 -17.63
N ALA A 228 -3.36 13.66 -16.61
CA ALA A 228 -3.27 12.72 -15.47
C ALA A 228 -4.61 12.64 -14.71
N GLN A 229 -5.32 13.77 -14.55
CA GLN A 229 -6.65 13.82 -13.94
C GLN A 229 -7.70 13.11 -14.81
N GLN A 230 -7.69 13.33 -16.12
CA GLN A 230 -8.61 12.66 -17.07
C GLN A 230 -8.40 11.12 -17.07
N LEU A 231 -7.18 10.67 -16.89
CA LEU A 231 -6.85 9.25 -16.76
C LEU A 231 -7.17 8.66 -15.38
N GLY A 232 -7.65 9.50 -14.43
CA GLY A 232 -7.95 9.07 -13.06
C GLY A 232 -6.71 8.75 -12.20
N ILE A 233 -5.51 9.17 -12.65
CA ILE A 233 -4.24 8.96 -11.95
C ILE A 233 -4.02 10.06 -10.91
N ALA A 234 -4.34 11.32 -11.26
CA ALA A 234 -4.29 12.45 -10.37
C ALA A 234 -5.70 12.79 -9.85
N GLU A 235 -5.80 13.13 -8.57
CA GLU A 235 -7.02 13.68 -7.98
C GLU A 235 -7.29 15.10 -8.49
N THR A 236 -8.50 15.62 -8.25
CA THR A 236 -8.85 17.02 -8.60
C THR A 236 -7.91 18.02 -7.95
N ASP A 237 -7.55 17.78 -6.69
CA ASP A 237 -6.48 18.50 -5.99
C ASP A 237 -5.26 17.58 -5.87
N ALA A 238 -4.31 17.71 -6.79
CA ALA A 238 -3.08 16.94 -6.83
C ALA A 238 -1.91 17.62 -6.09
N THR A 239 -2.19 18.62 -5.27
CA THR A 239 -1.15 19.42 -4.57
C THR A 239 -0.22 18.54 -3.73
N HIS A 240 -0.77 17.56 -3.03
CA HIS A 240 0.03 16.62 -2.22
C HIS A 240 1.04 15.82 -3.05
N ASP A 241 0.68 15.43 -4.26
CA ASP A 241 1.58 14.73 -5.17
C ASP A 241 2.62 15.69 -5.76
N ILE A 242 2.14 16.79 -6.35
CA ILE A 242 2.95 17.78 -7.09
C ILE A 242 4.01 18.41 -6.20
N ASP A 243 3.67 18.73 -4.96
CA ASP A 243 4.57 19.33 -3.98
C ASP A 243 5.41 18.27 -3.23
N GLY A 244 5.26 16.97 -3.57
CA GLY A 244 6.09 15.88 -3.07
C GLY A 244 5.72 15.36 -1.68
N TRP A 245 4.56 15.74 -1.12
CA TRP A 245 4.13 15.30 0.21
C TRP A 245 3.83 13.80 0.27
N ASP A 246 3.12 13.23 -0.73
CA ASP A 246 2.87 11.77 -0.76
C ASP A 246 4.18 10.98 -0.80
N ALA A 247 5.13 11.44 -1.62
CA ALA A 247 6.45 10.85 -1.70
C ALA A 247 7.24 10.96 -0.38
N ALA A 248 7.14 12.11 0.32
CA ALA A 248 7.78 12.30 1.63
C ALA A 248 7.17 11.41 2.71
N VAL A 249 5.84 11.25 2.74
CA VAL A 249 5.14 10.34 3.67
C VAL A 249 5.54 8.88 3.43
N LYS A 250 5.66 8.45 2.17
CA LYS A 250 6.14 7.11 1.82
C LYS A 250 7.60 6.91 2.25
N THR A 251 8.44 7.91 2.04
CA THR A 251 9.84 7.91 2.49
C THR A 251 9.93 7.80 4.02
N ALA A 252 9.13 8.57 4.76
CA ALA A 252 9.06 8.50 6.21
C ALA A 252 8.60 7.12 6.70
N ALA A 253 7.60 6.52 6.05
CA ALA A 253 7.11 5.18 6.39
C ALA A 253 8.21 4.12 6.23
N LEU A 254 8.96 4.16 5.12
CA LEU A 254 10.08 3.25 4.88
C LEU A 254 11.21 3.42 5.92
N ILE A 255 11.57 4.66 6.24
CA ILE A 255 12.58 4.95 7.27
C ILE A 255 12.12 4.42 8.63
N THR A 256 10.90 4.75 9.02
CA THR A 256 10.34 4.37 10.33
C THR A 256 10.30 2.86 10.52
N VAL A 257 9.89 2.12 9.48
CA VAL A 257 9.69 0.66 9.57
C VAL A 257 10.98 -0.11 9.28
N LEU A 258 11.67 0.20 8.18
CA LEU A 258 12.79 -0.62 7.70
C LEU A 258 14.14 -0.22 8.32
N MET A 259 14.31 1.05 8.66
CA MET A 259 15.54 1.54 9.29
C MET A 259 15.39 1.65 10.82
N ASP A 260 14.17 1.51 11.36
CA ASP A 260 13.80 1.69 12.77
C ASP A 260 14.28 3.04 13.36
N VAL A 261 14.23 4.09 12.54
CA VAL A 261 14.57 5.46 12.94
C VAL A 261 13.31 6.31 12.92
N PRO A 262 12.90 6.92 14.05
CA PRO A 262 11.80 7.88 14.03
C PRO A 262 12.22 9.11 13.23
N VAL A 263 11.36 9.52 12.28
CA VAL A 263 11.58 10.70 11.46
C VAL A 263 10.30 11.53 11.41
N LYS A 264 10.44 12.86 11.51
CA LYS A 264 9.33 13.77 11.27
C LYS A 264 9.31 14.17 9.80
N LEU A 265 8.14 14.48 9.27
CA LEU A 265 8.02 14.90 7.87
C LEU A 265 8.79 16.21 7.58
N GLU A 266 8.89 17.09 8.58
CA GLU A 266 9.64 18.35 8.48
C GLU A 266 11.15 18.12 8.34
N ASP A 267 11.67 16.99 8.80
CA ASP A 267 13.10 16.64 8.71
C ASP A 267 13.48 16.09 7.32
N ILE A 268 12.50 15.80 6.46
CA ILE A 268 12.74 15.37 5.09
C ILE A 268 12.85 16.59 4.18
N ALA A 269 14.03 16.85 3.63
CA ALA A 269 14.22 17.90 2.64
C ALA A 269 13.31 17.62 1.43
N ARG A 270 12.34 18.50 1.15
CA ARG A 270 11.32 18.26 0.15
C ARG A 270 11.23 19.39 -0.88
N GLU A 271 11.29 18.98 -2.15
CA GLU A 271 11.03 19.83 -3.30
C GLU A 271 10.08 19.10 -4.25
N GLY A 272 9.01 19.77 -4.67
CA GLY A 272 8.05 19.24 -5.64
C GLY A 272 8.49 19.47 -7.09
N ILE A 273 7.60 19.11 -8.03
CA ILE A 273 7.87 19.26 -9.47
C ILE A 273 7.29 20.55 -10.07
N ARG A 274 6.63 21.40 -9.27
CA ARG A 274 5.89 22.59 -9.72
C ARG A 274 6.76 23.59 -10.49
N GLU A 275 7.99 23.78 -10.05
CA GLU A 275 8.92 24.76 -10.61
C GLU A 275 9.64 24.26 -11.87
N LEU A 276 9.45 22.99 -12.26
CA LEU A 276 10.05 22.44 -13.45
C LEU A 276 9.40 22.99 -14.72
N THR A 277 10.18 23.65 -15.57
CA THR A 277 9.70 24.11 -16.86
C THR A 277 9.66 22.97 -17.90
N THR A 278 8.67 23.01 -18.80
CA THR A 278 8.57 22.03 -19.91
C THR A 278 9.88 21.94 -20.71
N ASN A 279 10.54 23.09 -20.94
CA ASN A 279 11.78 23.11 -21.68
C ASN A 279 12.90 22.39 -20.93
N ALA A 280 13.01 22.56 -19.63
CA ALA A 280 14.02 21.86 -18.80
C ALA A 280 13.79 20.34 -18.85
N VAL A 281 12.53 19.89 -18.68
CA VAL A 281 12.16 18.47 -18.70
C VAL A 281 12.43 17.83 -20.06
N ARG A 282 12.02 18.48 -21.17
CA ARG A 282 12.30 18.00 -22.52
C ARG A 282 13.79 17.92 -22.85
N ASN A 283 14.54 18.96 -22.50
CA ASN A 283 15.98 18.98 -22.71
C ASN A 283 16.68 17.88 -21.91
N GLY A 284 16.30 17.69 -20.64
CA GLY A 284 16.82 16.60 -19.82
C GLY A 284 16.60 15.24 -20.49
N ARG A 285 15.39 14.97 -21.00
CA ARG A 285 15.09 13.73 -21.74
C ARG A 285 15.92 13.58 -22.99
N ARG A 286 16.00 14.63 -23.84
CA ARG A 286 16.78 14.63 -25.07
C ARG A 286 18.27 14.37 -24.81
N ASP A 287 18.80 14.95 -23.75
CA ASP A 287 20.19 14.87 -23.39
C ASP A 287 20.53 13.55 -22.64
N GLY A 288 19.56 12.63 -22.50
CA GLY A 288 19.75 11.33 -21.85
C GLY A 288 19.62 11.36 -20.31
N TRP A 289 19.15 12.47 -19.73
CA TRP A 289 19.02 12.71 -18.31
C TRP A 289 17.61 13.21 -17.95
N PRO A 290 16.56 12.35 -18.09
CA PRO A 290 15.20 12.72 -17.70
C PRO A 290 15.10 13.11 -16.23
N PHE A 291 14.14 13.99 -15.91
CA PHE A 291 13.81 14.32 -14.53
C PHE A 291 12.87 13.26 -13.93
N LYS A 292 13.13 12.91 -12.69
CA LYS A 292 12.25 12.06 -11.85
C LYS A 292 12.12 12.69 -10.47
N LEU A 293 10.95 12.56 -9.82
CA LEU A 293 10.83 12.88 -8.41
C LEU A 293 11.42 11.73 -7.60
N VAL A 294 12.62 11.92 -7.08
CA VAL A 294 13.40 10.88 -6.40
C VAL A 294 13.26 11.01 -4.89
N CYS A 295 12.85 9.91 -4.25
CA CYS A 295 12.93 9.72 -2.81
C CYS A 295 14.28 9.14 -2.44
N ARG A 296 14.94 9.68 -1.43
CA ARG A 296 16.22 9.18 -0.90
C ARG A 296 16.20 9.11 0.62
N ALA A 297 16.85 8.11 1.15
CA ALA A 297 17.20 8.05 2.57
C ALA A 297 18.56 7.36 2.71
N GLN A 298 19.41 7.89 3.58
CA GLN A 298 20.73 7.36 3.87
C GLN A 298 21.00 7.41 5.35
N ARG A 299 21.48 6.30 5.92
CA ARG A 299 21.89 6.24 7.33
C ARG A 299 23.11 7.12 7.55
N VAL A 300 23.08 7.96 8.57
CA VAL A 300 24.18 8.84 8.98
C VAL A 300 24.30 8.74 10.50
N GLY A 301 25.31 8.02 10.98
CA GLY A 301 25.46 7.69 12.40
C GLY A 301 24.21 6.96 12.90
N ASN A 302 23.60 7.46 13.97
CA ASN A 302 22.36 6.90 14.55
C ASN A 302 21.07 7.45 13.92
N GLY A 303 21.17 8.37 12.96
CA GLY A 303 20.04 9.00 12.29
C GLY A 303 19.98 8.66 10.81
N VAL A 304 19.12 9.37 10.11
CA VAL A 304 18.91 9.25 8.65
C VAL A 304 18.84 10.64 8.05
N LYS A 305 19.54 10.83 6.93
CA LYS A 305 19.32 11.99 6.04
C LYS A 305 18.38 11.55 4.92
N ALA A 306 17.30 12.31 4.71
CA ALA A 306 16.30 11.98 3.71
C ALA A 306 15.92 13.19 2.87
N SER A 307 15.55 12.93 1.60
CA SER A 307 15.08 13.95 0.68
C SER A 307 14.07 13.40 -0.32
N VAL A 308 13.23 14.29 -0.82
CA VAL A 308 12.36 14.09 -1.98
C VAL A 308 12.56 15.30 -2.87
N ALA A 309 13.09 15.09 -4.07
CA ALA A 309 13.38 16.19 -4.99
C ALA A 309 13.35 15.74 -6.46
N PRO A 310 13.10 16.67 -7.40
CA PRO A 310 13.31 16.39 -8.81
C PRO A 310 14.82 16.22 -9.10
N GLU A 311 15.19 15.07 -9.63
CA GLU A 311 16.57 14.78 -9.99
C GLU A 311 16.68 14.37 -11.47
N LYS A 312 17.79 14.73 -12.10
CA LYS A 312 18.18 14.19 -13.40
C LYS A 312 18.78 12.80 -13.20
N VAL A 313 18.21 11.79 -13.85
CA VAL A 313 18.67 10.40 -13.79
C VAL A 313 19.12 9.92 -15.16
N LEU A 314 20.11 9.04 -15.22
CA LEU A 314 20.57 8.49 -16.49
C LEU A 314 19.46 7.64 -17.14
N SER A 315 19.07 7.96 -18.37
CA SER A 315 17.96 7.29 -19.08
C SER A 315 18.16 5.79 -19.28
N SER A 316 19.41 5.33 -19.36
CA SER A 316 19.76 3.91 -19.48
C SER A 316 19.73 3.17 -18.14
N SER A 317 19.67 3.88 -17.00
CA SER A 317 19.54 3.26 -15.68
C SER A 317 18.16 2.64 -15.46
N PRO A 318 18.01 1.66 -14.57
CA PRO A 318 16.70 1.12 -14.22
C PRO A 318 15.70 2.21 -13.80
N MET A 319 16.13 3.16 -12.96
CA MET A 319 15.29 4.27 -12.49
C MET A 319 14.93 5.24 -13.64
N GLY A 320 15.85 5.51 -14.58
CA GLY A 320 15.59 6.40 -15.72
C GLY A 320 14.60 5.84 -16.74
N ARG A 321 14.41 4.51 -16.75
CA ARG A 321 13.46 3.81 -17.61
C ARG A 321 12.04 3.76 -17.04
N VAL A 322 11.84 4.07 -15.78
CA VAL A 322 10.52 4.08 -15.14
C VAL A 322 9.63 5.14 -15.79
N SER A 323 8.45 4.76 -16.26
CA SER A 323 7.49 5.64 -16.91
C SER A 323 6.06 5.32 -16.51
N GLY A 324 5.12 6.19 -16.84
CA GLY A 324 3.70 6.01 -16.52
C GLY A 324 3.47 5.93 -15.01
N THR A 325 2.62 5.01 -14.58
CA THR A 325 2.31 4.78 -13.15
C THR A 325 3.33 3.89 -12.45
N SER A 326 4.35 3.37 -13.17
CA SER A 326 5.35 2.46 -12.63
C SER A 326 6.14 3.08 -11.49
N SER A 327 6.59 2.24 -10.57
CA SER A 327 7.38 2.59 -9.40
C SER A 327 8.70 1.81 -9.40
N TYR A 328 9.70 2.36 -8.73
CA TYR A 328 11.01 1.74 -8.59
C TYR A 328 11.60 2.10 -7.24
N ILE A 329 12.19 1.12 -6.57
CA ILE A 329 12.99 1.35 -5.36
C ILE A 329 14.23 0.48 -5.38
N TYR A 330 15.35 1.06 -4.93
CA TYR A 330 16.63 0.42 -4.76
C TYR A 330 17.04 0.54 -3.30
N PHE A 331 17.41 -0.58 -2.69
CA PHE A 331 17.84 -0.68 -1.30
C PHE A 331 19.34 -1.02 -1.22
N GLU A 332 20.06 -0.28 -0.41
CA GLU A 332 21.46 -0.52 -0.04
C GLU A 332 21.50 -1.17 1.33
N THR A 333 22.12 -2.33 1.45
CA THR A 333 22.20 -3.05 2.73
C THR A 333 23.66 -3.35 3.08
N ASP A 334 23.90 -3.82 4.29
CA ASP A 334 25.23 -4.22 4.74
C ASP A 334 25.74 -5.51 4.07
N LEU A 335 24.84 -6.36 3.58
CA LEU A 335 25.19 -7.66 2.98
C LEU A 335 25.03 -7.68 1.46
N PHE A 336 24.01 -7.01 0.91
CA PHE A 336 23.80 -6.93 -0.53
C PHE A 336 24.24 -5.56 -1.05
N PRO A 337 25.07 -5.51 -2.08
CA PRO A 337 25.45 -4.24 -2.72
C PRO A 337 24.26 -3.44 -3.21
N GLY A 338 23.15 -4.12 -3.56
CA GLY A 338 21.88 -3.51 -3.91
C GLY A 338 20.81 -4.54 -4.19
N LEU A 339 19.59 -4.19 -3.81
CA LEU A 339 18.37 -4.91 -4.13
C LEU A 339 17.40 -3.92 -4.78
N ALA A 340 16.80 -4.28 -5.89
CA ALA A 340 15.84 -3.40 -6.57
C ALA A 340 14.52 -4.09 -6.79
N ILE A 341 13.45 -3.33 -6.63
CA ILE A 341 12.09 -3.75 -6.95
C ILE A 341 11.53 -2.75 -7.95
N THR A 342 10.96 -3.26 -9.03
CA THR A 342 10.21 -2.47 -10.00
C THR A 342 8.77 -2.99 -10.03
N GLU A 343 7.83 -2.09 -9.96
CA GLU A 343 6.42 -2.37 -10.16
C GLU A 343 5.98 -1.68 -11.45
N GLU A 344 5.48 -2.45 -12.41
CA GLU A 344 5.10 -1.94 -13.72
C GLU A 344 3.60 -1.68 -13.79
N ASN A 345 3.22 -0.43 -14.08
CA ASN A 345 1.85 0.00 -14.31
C ASN A 345 0.82 -0.52 -13.28
N PRO A 346 1.05 -0.32 -11.98
CA PRO A 346 0.12 -0.75 -10.94
C PRO A 346 -1.26 -0.09 -11.07
N GLY A 347 -2.23 -0.72 -10.46
CA GLY A 347 -3.60 -0.22 -10.38
C GLY A 347 -4.25 -0.62 -9.08
N LEU A 348 -5.51 -0.23 -8.88
CA LEU A 348 -6.26 -0.47 -7.64
C LEU A 348 -6.26 -1.94 -7.16
N TYR A 349 -6.19 -2.90 -8.09
CA TYR A 349 -6.11 -4.32 -7.74
C TYR A 349 -4.80 -4.67 -7.02
N ALA A 350 -3.69 -4.02 -7.37
CA ALA A 350 -2.41 -4.22 -6.69
C ALA A 350 -2.48 -3.73 -5.24
N THR A 351 -3.01 -2.53 -5.01
CA THR A 351 -3.23 -2.00 -3.66
C THR A 351 -4.16 -2.89 -2.82
N ALA A 352 -5.28 -3.32 -3.40
CA ALA A 352 -6.22 -4.23 -2.73
C ALA A 352 -5.59 -5.59 -2.43
N TYR A 353 -4.75 -6.10 -3.33
CA TYR A 353 -4.04 -7.36 -3.13
C TYR A 353 -3.08 -7.29 -1.93
N GLY A 354 -2.37 -6.18 -1.73
CA GLY A 354 -1.51 -6.02 -0.55
C GLY A 354 -2.29 -6.18 0.76
N MET A 355 -3.51 -5.61 0.85
CA MET A 355 -4.38 -5.81 2.01
C MET A 355 -4.89 -7.25 2.14
N LEU A 356 -5.18 -7.93 1.02
CA LEU A 356 -5.54 -9.35 1.01
C LEU A 356 -4.37 -10.22 1.51
N ALA A 357 -3.16 -9.97 1.01
CA ALA A 357 -1.95 -10.68 1.44
C ALA A 357 -1.69 -10.48 2.95
N ASP A 358 -1.89 -9.26 3.44
CA ASP A 358 -1.82 -8.93 4.87
C ASP A 358 -2.87 -9.70 5.68
N PHE A 359 -4.10 -9.85 5.16
CA PHE A 359 -5.13 -10.66 5.80
C PHE A 359 -4.70 -12.12 5.94
N VAL A 360 -4.23 -12.74 4.86
CA VAL A 360 -3.73 -14.12 4.90
C VAL A 360 -2.59 -14.23 5.93
N ARG A 361 -1.61 -13.32 5.92
CA ARG A 361 -0.50 -13.32 6.88
C ARG A 361 -0.94 -13.08 8.33
N ALA A 362 -2.01 -12.33 8.54
CA ALA A 362 -2.50 -12.04 9.89
C ALA A 362 -3.08 -13.27 10.57
N VAL A 363 -3.63 -14.22 9.78
CA VAL A 363 -4.40 -15.37 10.29
C VAL A 363 -3.72 -16.73 10.06
N SER A 364 -2.55 -16.73 9.40
CA SER A 364 -1.71 -17.93 9.17
C SER A 364 -0.88 -18.35 10.38
#